data_5431cbef5a3e3c72c84be78d6a9b74a0
#
_entry.id   5431cbef5a3e3c72c84be78d6a9b74a0
#
_cell.length_a   1.000
_cell.length_b   1.000
_cell.length_c   1.000
_cell.angle_alpha   90.00
_cell.angle_beta   90.00
_cell.angle_gamma   90.00
#
_symmetry.space_group_name_H-M   'P 1'
#
loop_
_entity.id
_entity.type
_entity.pdbx_description
1 polymer ?
#
loop_
_entity_poly.entity_id
_entity_poly.type
_entity_poly.pdbx_seq_one_letter_code
_entity_poly.pdbx_strand_id
1 'polypeptide(L)'
;SAWKKLPVEEVVDNQNRPHFVKTIADPVNQVKGYDLPVSAFNGYEDGTMPNGTAAYEKRGTANFVPMWMPENCIQCNQCSFVCPHAVVRPFLVTEEEVAKAPEGTLYLTPTGKGFEGLKYTLQISTLDCTGCEVCVNTCPGKKGEKALKMVPIDEAIEKGEAVEAKYFFNEVTYKDNLVDKMANPKNSQFAQPLFEFSGACGGCGETPYVKLATQLFGDHMVIANATGCSSIYGGSFPATPYTSNKEGHGPAWANSLFEDNAEFGFGMVAASSALRDQIATHMEEALEECEVESRIKELFQIWLDNRNDYKVTREVADELVPLLKDKECAHAKAIYELRDHLVKRSQWIFGG
;
A
#
# COMPACT_ATOMS: atom_id res chain seq x y z
N SER A 1 30.49 12.80 -24.23
CA SER A 1 29.14 13.29 -23.92
C SER A 1 29.07 13.43 -22.42
N ALA A 2 28.92 14.66 -21.93
CA ALA A 2 28.67 14.90 -20.53
C ALA A 2 27.24 14.39 -20.21
N TRP A 3 27.10 13.39 -19.40
CA TRP A 3 25.81 12.99 -18.86
C TRP A 3 25.27 14.17 -18.05
N LYS A 4 24.10 14.68 -18.44
CA LYS A 4 23.45 15.77 -17.72
C LYS A 4 23.06 15.19 -16.34
N LYS A 5 23.55 15.78 -15.26
CA LYS A 5 23.06 15.40 -13.93
C LYS A 5 21.62 15.86 -13.81
N LEU A 6 20.70 14.91 -13.62
CA LEU A 6 19.33 15.25 -13.31
C LEU A 6 19.28 15.88 -11.91
N PRO A 7 18.40 16.86 -11.64
CA PRO A 7 18.20 17.44 -10.32
C PRO A 7 17.42 16.46 -9.40
N VAL A 8 17.96 15.26 -9.24
CA VAL A 8 17.33 14.18 -8.46
C VAL A 8 17.29 14.55 -6.97
N GLU A 9 18.21 15.39 -6.51
CA GLU A 9 18.30 15.83 -5.11
C GLU A 9 17.06 16.63 -4.65
N GLU A 10 16.37 17.32 -5.55
CA GLU A 10 15.13 18.06 -5.24
C GLU A 10 13.92 17.13 -5.10
N VAL A 11 13.97 15.96 -5.71
CA VAL A 11 12.88 14.97 -5.73
C VAL A 11 13.03 13.93 -4.63
N VAL A 12 14.26 13.60 -4.25
CA VAL A 12 14.56 12.63 -3.19
C VAL A 12 14.68 13.37 -1.87
N ASP A 13 13.74 13.12 -0.96
CA ASP A 13 13.82 13.64 0.41
C ASP A 13 14.87 12.86 1.21
N ASN A 14 16.09 13.39 1.22
CA ASN A 14 17.20 12.79 1.96
C ASN A 14 17.13 13.04 3.48
N GLN A 15 16.28 13.95 3.95
CA GLN A 15 16.21 14.32 5.37
C GLN A 15 15.28 13.39 6.17
N ASN A 16 14.14 13.00 5.59
CA ASN A 16 13.10 12.22 6.26
C ASN A 16 13.10 10.73 5.92
N ARG A 17 14.20 10.20 5.37
CA ARG A 17 14.32 8.76 5.08
C ARG A 17 14.33 7.94 6.38
N PRO A 18 13.60 6.81 6.45
CA PRO A 18 13.61 5.94 7.62
C PRO A 18 15.01 5.46 8.01
N HIS A 19 15.20 5.16 9.29
CA HIS A 19 16.50 4.68 9.81
C HIS A 19 17.01 3.46 9.03
N PHE A 20 16.17 2.43 8.87
CA PHE A 20 16.50 1.23 8.09
C PHE A 20 17.00 1.55 6.67
N VAL A 21 16.34 2.48 5.99
CA VAL A 21 16.72 2.87 4.63
C VAL A 21 18.12 3.49 4.62
N LYS A 22 18.40 4.44 5.53
CA LYS A 22 19.70 5.12 5.61
C LYS A 22 20.84 4.19 6.01
N THR A 23 20.59 3.27 6.94
CA THR A 23 21.65 2.49 7.60
C THR A 23 21.86 1.12 7.00
N ILE A 24 20.87 0.57 6.32
CA ILE A 24 20.94 -0.78 5.73
C ILE A 24 20.66 -0.73 4.23
N ALA A 25 19.48 -0.28 3.79
CA ALA A 25 19.09 -0.38 2.39
C ALA A 25 19.99 0.44 1.46
N ASP A 26 20.31 1.69 1.80
CA ASP A 26 21.21 2.54 0.99
C ASP A 26 22.63 1.98 0.88
N PRO A 27 23.32 1.55 1.96
CA PRO A 27 24.60 0.88 1.86
C PRO A 27 24.54 -0.40 1.01
N VAL A 28 23.50 -1.23 1.14
CA VAL A 28 23.31 -2.42 0.32
C VAL A 28 23.16 -2.06 -1.16
N ASN A 29 22.33 -1.09 -1.48
CA ASN A 29 22.13 -0.58 -2.86
C ASN A 29 23.40 0.04 -3.45
N GLN A 30 24.29 0.59 -2.61
CA GLN A 30 25.60 1.11 -3.01
C GLN A 30 26.69 0.04 -3.10
N VAL A 31 26.33 -1.25 -2.99
CA VAL A 31 27.29 -2.40 -2.98
C VAL A 31 28.26 -2.33 -1.78
N LYS A 32 27.84 -1.69 -0.68
CA LYS A 32 28.61 -1.57 0.59
C LYS A 32 28.02 -2.43 1.71
N GLY A 33 27.15 -3.38 1.39
CA GLY A 33 26.53 -4.25 2.39
C GLY A 33 27.55 -5.07 3.20
N TYR A 34 28.70 -5.43 2.61
CA TYR A 34 29.79 -6.13 3.31
C TYR A 34 30.47 -5.28 4.37
N ASP A 35 30.35 -3.96 4.32
CA ASP A 35 30.93 -3.05 5.32
C ASP A 35 30.03 -2.91 6.56
N LEU A 36 28.80 -3.44 6.51
CA LEU A 36 27.86 -3.37 7.60
C LEU A 36 28.23 -4.37 8.72
N PRO A 37 28.35 -3.92 9.98
CA PRO A 37 28.52 -4.84 11.10
C PRO A 37 27.23 -5.61 11.35
N VAL A 38 27.33 -6.82 11.93
CA VAL A 38 26.15 -7.62 12.31
C VAL A 38 25.20 -6.82 13.21
N SER A 39 25.74 -5.97 14.08
CA SER A 39 24.93 -5.09 14.94
C SER A 39 24.08 -4.04 14.21
N ALA A 40 24.31 -3.80 12.92
CA ALA A 40 23.41 -2.94 12.12
C ALA A 40 22.00 -3.53 12.00
N PHE A 41 21.87 -4.86 12.18
CA PHE A 41 20.60 -5.58 12.12
C PHE A 41 19.93 -5.79 13.50
N ASN A 42 20.43 -5.13 14.55
CA ASN A 42 19.78 -5.17 15.85
C ASN A 42 18.34 -4.60 15.75
N GLY A 43 17.37 -5.35 16.25
CA GLY A 43 15.94 -5.04 16.13
C GLY A 43 15.25 -5.69 14.93
N TYR A 44 16.01 -6.48 14.13
CA TYR A 44 15.50 -7.26 12.98
C TYR A 44 15.89 -8.75 13.11
N GLU A 45 16.23 -9.22 14.29
CA GLU A 45 16.73 -10.58 14.57
C GLU A 45 15.67 -11.65 14.33
N ASP A 46 14.40 -11.27 14.41
CA ASP A 46 13.24 -12.13 14.12
C ASP A 46 12.92 -12.25 12.63
N GLY A 47 13.69 -11.56 11.77
CA GLY A 47 13.50 -11.55 10.31
C GLY A 47 12.41 -10.59 9.83
N THR A 48 11.83 -9.77 10.69
CA THR A 48 10.90 -8.72 10.25
C THR A 48 11.65 -7.60 9.54
N MET A 49 11.06 -7.06 8.47
CA MET A 49 11.60 -5.93 7.70
C MET A 49 10.56 -4.82 7.58
N PRO A 50 10.98 -3.55 7.61
CA PRO A 50 10.05 -2.42 7.45
C PRO A 50 9.36 -2.43 6.09
N ASN A 51 8.06 -2.16 6.10
CA ASN A 51 7.26 -2.01 4.88
C ASN A 51 7.56 -0.67 4.18
N GLY A 52 7.22 -0.58 2.88
CA GLY A 52 7.22 0.67 2.11
C GLY A 52 8.60 1.22 1.75
N THR A 53 9.67 0.46 1.96
CA THR A 53 11.04 0.94 1.70
C THR A 53 11.33 1.14 0.21
N ALA A 54 10.60 0.49 -0.71
CA ALA A 54 10.74 0.68 -2.15
C ALA A 54 10.44 2.13 -2.59
N ALA A 55 9.63 2.87 -1.86
CA ALA A 55 9.33 4.28 -2.14
C ALA A 55 10.57 5.20 -2.12
N TYR A 56 11.64 4.76 -1.46
CA TYR A 56 12.87 5.54 -1.30
C TYR A 56 13.95 5.21 -2.32
N GLU A 57 13.77 4.23 -3.19
CA GLU A 57 14.80 3.83 -4.15
C GLU A 57 14.98 4.81 -5.30
N LYS A 58 13.88 5.32 -5.87
CA LYS A 58 13.89 6.34 -6.96
C LYS A 58 14.93 6.04 -8.04
N ARG A 59 14.85 4.85 -8.65
CA ARG A 59 15.90 4.28 -9.51
C ARG A 59 16.13 5.05 -10.81
N GLY A 60 15.11 5.71 -11.36
CA GLY A 60 15.21 6.49 -12.60
C GLY A 60 15.66 5.67 -13.82
N THR A 61 15.21 4.44 -13.94
CA THR A 61 15.71 3.49 -14.95
C THR A 61 15.13 3.67 -16.34
N ALA A 62 14.00 4.37 -16.47
CA ALA A 62 13.33 4.58 -17.74
C ALA A 62 14.02 5.69 -18.56
N ASN A 63 14.24 5.47 -19.87
CA ASN A 63 14.66 6.51 -20.79
C ASN A 63 13.49 7.41 -21.22
N PHE A 64 12.29 6.83 -21.28
CA PHE A 64 11.04 7.51 -21.62
C PHE A 64 9.99 7.18 -20.57
N VAL A 65 9.20 8.19 -20.20
CA VAL A 65 8.12 8.09 -19.22
C VAL A 65 6.83 8.65 -19.82
N PRO A 66 5.65 8.17 -19.40
CA PRO A 66 4.40 8.75 -19.85
C PRO A 66 4.20 10.14 -19.25
N MET A 67 3.70 11.07 -20.05
CA MET A 67 3.23 12.39 -19.64
C MET A 67 1.74 12.51 -19.92
N TRP A 68 0.99 13.13 -19.03
CA TRP A 68 -0.45 13.25 -19.12
C TRP A 68 -0.91 14.44 -19.97
N MET A 69 -1.88 14.16 -20.86
CA MET A 69 -2.54 15.09 -21.77
C MET A 69 -4.02 15.20 -21.36
N PRO A 70 -4.39 16.11 -20.43
CA PRO A 70 -5.72 16.14 -19.83
C PRO A 70 -6.84 16.36 -20.84
N GLU A 71 -6.62 17.09 -21.92
CA GLU A 71 -7.60 17.36 -22.97
C GLU A 71 -8.12 16.10 -23.67
N ASN A 72 -7.30 15.05 -23.69
CA ASN A 72 -7.61 13.76 -24.29
C ASN A 72 -8.06 12.71 -23.25
N CYS A 73 -8.08 13.09 -21.96
CA CYS A 73 -8.38 12.15 -20.89
C CYS A 73 -9.90 12.00 -20.67
N ILE A 74 -10.37 10.75 -20.66
CA ILE A 74 -11.77 10.40 -20.33
C ILE A 74 -11.93 9.90 -18.89
N GLN A 75 -10.88 9.96 -18.08
CA GLN A 75 -10.85 9.56 -16.68
C GLN A 75 -11.30 8.10 -16.44
N CYS A 76 -10.95 7.17 -17.32
CA CYS A 76 -11.30 5.77 -17.17
C CYS A 76 -10.41 5.00 -16.19
N ASN A 77 -9.27 5.59 -15.79
CA ASN A 77 -8.25 5.02 -14.88
C ASN A 77 -7.60 3.70 -15.36
N GLN A 78 -7.79 3.29 -16.63
CA GLN A 78 -7.19 2.06 -17.17
C GLN A 78 -5.67 2.10 -17.11
N CYS A 79 -5.05 3.26 -17.34
CA CYS A 79 -3.60 3.43 -17.24
C CYS A 79 -3.06 3.15 -15.83
N SER A 80 -3.78 3.56 -14.79
CA SER A 80 -3.48 3.20 -13.40
C SER A 80 -3.73 1.71 -13.16
N PHE A 81 -4.87 1.18 -13.64
CA PHE A 81 -5.27 -0.21 -13.42
C PHE A 81 -4.21 -1.21 -13.92
N VAL A 82 -3.63 -0.97 -15.10
CA VAL A 82 -2.64 -1.87 -15.72
C VAL A 82 -1.20 -1.57 -15.33
N CYS A 83 -0.94 -0.51 -14.55
CA CYS A 83 0.42 -0.14 -14.20
C CYS A 83 1.05 -1.16 -13.23
N PRO A 84 2.15 -1.85 -13.63
CA PRO A 84 2.75 -2.90 -12.80
C PRO A 84 3.41 -2.39 -11.52
N HIS A 85 3.81 -1.12 -11.50
CA HIS A 85 4.61 -0.53 -10.43
C HIS A 85 3.86 0.52 -9.60
N ALA A 86 2.54 0.68 -9.83
CA ALA A 86 1.70 1.68 -9.16
C ALA A 86 2.24 3.12 -9.28
N VAL A 87 2.90 3.46 -10.39
CA VAL A 87 3.49 4.78 -10.63
C VAL A 87 2.51 5.76 -11.29
N VAL A 88 1.43 5.27 -11.89
CA VAL A 88 0.37 6.09 -12.49
C VAL A 88 -0.83 6.06 -11.56
N ARG A 89 -1.17 7.21 -10.96
CA ARG A 89 -2.26 7.30 -9.97
C ARG A 89 -3.22 8.45 -10.25
N PRO A 90 -4.52 8.18 -10.31
CA PRO A 90 -5.52 9.24 -10.29
C PRO A 90 -5.73 9.73 -8.86
N PHE A 91 -5.90 11.04 -8.70
CA PHE A 91 -6.25 11.67 -7.43
C PHE A 91 -7.53 12.48 -7.57
N LEU A 92 -8.33 12.44 -6.51
CA LEU A 92 -9.43 13.38 -6.26
C LEU A 92 -8.95 14.33 -5.17
N VAL A 93 -8.94 15.62 -5.45
CA VAL A 93 -8.35 16.64 -4.56
C VAL A 93 -9.35 17.72 -4.19
N THR A 94 -9.25 18.21 -2.96
CA THR A 94 -9.99 19.37 -2.47
C THR A 94 -9.35 20.68 -2.94
N GLU A 95 -10.07 21.79 -2.81
CA GLU A 95 -9.50 23.11 -3.11
C GLU A 95 -8.31 23.47 -2.20
N GLU A 96 -8.29 22.96 -0.96
CA GLU A 96 -7.15 23.16 -0.05
C GLU A 96 -5.90 22.40 -0.51
N GLU A 97 -6.06 21.17 -1.02
CA GLU A 97 -4.97 20.38 -1.57
C GLU A 97 -4.46 21.00 -2.89
N VAL A 98 -5.37 21.52 -3.72
CA VAL A 98 -5.01 22.29 -4.94
C VAL A 98 -4.20 23.53 -4.61
N ALA A 99 -4.56 24.26 -3.56
CA ALA A 99 -3.84 25.48 -3.17
C ALA A 99 -2.41 25.23 -2.68
N LYS A 100 -2.11 24.01 -2.22
CA LYS A 100 -0.77 23.59 -1.78
C LYS A 100 0.05 22.88 -2.87
N ALA A 101 -0.60 22.51 -3.98
CA ALA A 101 0.05 21.79 -5.06
C ALA A 101 1.08 22.68 -5.79
N PRO A 102 2.10 22.07 -6.42
CA PRO A 102 3.05 22.79 -7.25
C PRO A 102 2.35 23.59 -8.34
N GLU A 103 2.91 24.78 -8.64
CA GLU A 103 2.40 25.65 -9.71
C GLU A 103 2.48 24.93 -11.07
N GLY A 104 1.43 25.05 -11.88
CA GLY A 104 1.36 24.40 -13.19
C GLY A 104 0.64 23.06 -13.19
N THR A 105 0.31 22.49 -12.03
CA THR A 105 -0.43 21.23 -11.94
C THR A 105 -1.76 21.31 -12.69
N LEU A 106 -2.04 20.32 -13.52
CA LEU A 106 -3.22 20.25 -14.36
C LEU A 106 -4.37 19.48 -13.69
N TYR A 107 -5.59 19.97 -13.87
CA TYR A 107 -6.80 19.39 -13.28
C TYR A 107 -7.94 19.30 -14.27
N LEU A 108 -8.83 18.34 -14.05
CA LEU A 108 -10.13 18.20 -14.72
C LEU A 108 -11.26 18.21 -13.70
N THR A 109 -12.46 18.54 -14.14
CA THR A 109 -13.67 18.26 -13.38
C THR A 109 -13.86 16.74 -13.33
N PRO A 110 -14.01 16.12 -12.15
CA PRO A 110 -14.12 14.68 -12.05
C PRO A 110 -15.44 14.18 -12.64
N THR A 111 -15.39 12.99 -13.26
CA THR A 111 -16.57 12.30 -13.79
C THR A 111 -17.00 11.20 -12.84
N GLY A 112 -18.19 11.29 -12.28
CA GLY A 112 -18.76 10.33 -11.31
C GLY A 112 -19.73 11.00 -10.38
N LYS A 113 -20.51 10.22 -9.64
CA LYS A 113 -21.39 10.72 -8.59
C LYS A 113 -20.63 10.81 -7.26
N GLY A 114 -20.90 11.84 -6.47
CA GLY A 114 -20.29 12.04 -5.16
C GLY A 114 -18.91 12.71 -5.22
N PHE A 115 -18.52 13.28 -6.37
CA PHE A 115 -17.24 13.97 -6.54
C PHE A 115 -17.40 15.49 -6.65
N GLU A 116 -18.55 16.00 -6.28
CA GLU A 116 -18.87 17.42 -6.28
C GLU A 116 -17.91 18.20 -5.35
N GLY A 117 -17.36 19.29 -5.84
CA GLY A 117 -16.38 20.10 -5.09
C GLY A 117 -14.94 19.55 -5.10
N LEU A 118 -14.70 18.44 -5.81
CA LEU A 118 -13.35 17.89 -6.00
C LEU A 118 -12.81 18.23 -7.39
N LYS A 119 -11.50 18.10 -7.56
CA LYS A 119 -10.82 18.12 -8.86
C LYS A 119 -10.13 16.78 -9.09
N TYR A 120 -10.03 16.39 -10.36
CA TYR A 120 -9.32 15.18 -10.79
C TYR A 120 -7.95 15.55 -11.38
N THR A 121 -6.92 14.80 -11.01
CA THR A 121 -5.62 14.83 -11.68
C THR A 121 -5.06 13.43 -11.83
N LEU A 122 -4.16 13.22 -12.79
CA LEU A 122 -3.44 11.97 -12.99
C LEU A 122 -1.95 12.25 -12.80
N GLN A 123 -1.35 11.62 -11.82
CA GLN A 123 0.04 11.84 -11.46
C GLN A 123 0.91 10.62 -11.77
N ILE A 124 2.17 10.86 -12.11
CA ILE A 124 3.11 9.82 -12.55
C ILE A 124 4.42 9.97 -11.81
N SER A 125 4.78 8.97 -11.00
CA SER A 125 6.10 8.95 -10.37
C SER A 125 7.18 8.59 -11.40
N THR A 126 7.79 9.61 -11.98
CA THR A 126 8.73 9.48 -13.11
C THR A 126 9.97 8.66 -12.77
N LEU A 127 10.52 8.81 -11.54
CA LEU A 127 11.72 8.09 -11.10
C LEU A 127 11.46 6.62 -10.73
N ASP A 128 10.20 6.24 -10.50
CA ASP A 128 9.81 4.86 -10.22
C ASP A 128 9.26 4.16 -11.48
N CYS A 129 9.07 4.89 -12.57
CA CYS A 129 8.59 4.36 -13.84
C CYS A 129 9.67 3.50 -14.51
N THR A 130 9.26 2.36 -15.08
CA THR A 130 10.16 1.45 -15.84
C THR A 130 10.08 1.65 -17.35
N GLY A 131 9.25 2.60 -17.84
CA GLY A 131 9.15 2.90 -19.27
C GLY A 131 8.50 1.80 -20.12
N CYS A 132 7.70 0.92 -19.53
CA CYS A 132 7.15 -0.27 -20.20
C CYS A 132 6.01 0.01 -21.19
N GLU A 133 5.50 1.23 -21.29
CA GLU A 133 4.47 1.70 -22.21
C GLU A 133 3.07 1.05 -22.07
N VAL A 134 2.86 0.14 -21.14
CA VAL A 134 1.57 -0.58 -20.99
C VAL A 134 0.42 0.42 -20.79
N CYS A 135 0.61 1.47 -19.98
CA CYS A 135 -0.40 2.51 -19.74
C CYS A 135 -0.75 3.31 -21.01
N VAL A 136 0.24 3.63 -21.83
CA VAL A 136 0.05 4.36 -23.11
C VAL A 136 -0.66 3.47 -24.11
N ASN A 137 -0.25 2.20 -24.22
CA ASN A 137 -0.85 1.26 -25.17
C ASN A 137 -2.30 0.94 -24.81
N THR A 138 -2.64 0.85 -23.52
CA THR A 138 -4.01 0.57 -23.06
C THR A 138 -4.90 1.82 -23.12
N CYS A 139 -4.35 3.03 -23.16
CA CYS A 139 -5.13 4.25 -23.11
C CYS A 139 -6.05 4.39 -24.32
N PRO A 140 -7.39 4.44 -24.14
CA PRO A 140 -8.33 4.61 -25.26
C PRO A 140 -8.34 6.07 -25.76
N GLY A 141 -8.01 7.02 -24.90
CA GLY A 141 -8.08 8.44 -25.20
C GLY A 141 -9.46 8.97 -25.56
N LYS A 142 -9.48 10.15 -26.17
CA LYS A 142 -10.70 10.81 -26.64
C LYS A 142 -10.65 10.92 -28.17
N LYS A 143 -11.65 10.38 -28.85
CA LYS A 143 -11.73 10.36 -30.31
C LYS A 143 -10.49 9.74 -30.99
N GLY A 144 -9.85 8.78 -30.36
CA GLY A 144 -8.64 8.12 -30.88
C GLY A 144 -7.32 8.78 -30.48
N GLU A 145 -7.35 9.97 -29.91
CA GLU A 145 -6.15 10.67 -29.40
C GLU A 145 -5.86 10.24 -27.96
N LYS A 146 -4.70 9.64 -27.73
CA LYS A 146 -4.30 9.12 -26.42
C LYS A 146 -4.09 10.26 -25.40
N ALA A 147 -4.47 9.99 -24.15
CA ALA A 147 -4.25 10.91 -23.03
C ALA A 147 -2.87 10.75 -22.37
N LEU A 148 -2.04 9.83 -22.85
CA LEU A 148 -0.66 9.63 -22.40
C LEU A 148 0.26 9.57 -23.61
N LYS A 149 1.40 10.27 -23.49
CA LYS A 149 2.46 10.28 -24.52
C LYS A 149 3.79 10.00 -23.84
N MET A 150 4.58 9.10 -24.42
CA MET A 150 5.96 8.89 -23.94
C MET A 150 6.85 10.08 -24.32
N VAL A 151 7.56 10.61 -23.33
CA VAL A 151 8.54 11.68 -23.47
C VAL A 151 9.86 11.26 -22.82
N PRO A 152 11.00 11.84 -23.22
CA PRO A 152 12.25 11.64 -22.50
C PRO A 152 12.09 11.97 -21.00
N ILE A 153 12.70 11.17 -20.12
CA ILE A 153 12.59 11.40 -18.68
C ILE A 153 13.09 12.80 -18.28
N ASP A 154 14.14 13.29 -18.92
CA ASP A 154 14.67 14.63 -18.68
C ASP A 154 13.63 15.72 -18.95
N GLU A 155 12.88 15.59 -20.06
CA GLU A 155 11.78 16.52 -20.40
C GLU A 155 10.68 16.52 -19.33
N ALA A 156 10.29 15.33 -18.83
CA ALA A 156 9.29 15.22 -17.79
C ALA A 156 9.75 15.87 -16.47
N ILE A 157 11.02 15.68 -16.09
CA ILE A 157 11.59 16.28 -14.88
C ILE A 157 11.71 17.81 -15.04
N GLU A 158 12.18 18.30 -16.19
CA GLU A 158 12.26 19.74 -16.47
C GLU A 158 10.88 20.43 -16.45
N LYS A 159 9.81 19.71 -16.75
CA LYS A 159 8.41 20.18 -16.65
C LYS A 159 7.82 20.11 -15.25
N GLY A 160 8.54 19.59 -14.27
CA GLY A 160 8.09 19.54 -12.88
C GLY A 160 7.30 18.28 -12.50
N GLU A 161 7.08 17.31 -13.41
CA GLU A 161 6.30 16.10 -13.17
C GLU A 161 6.76 15.33 -11.91
N ALA A 162 8.09 15.29 -11.67
CA ALA A 162 8.64 14.59 -10.51
C ALA A 162 8.33 15.33 -9.18
N VAL A 163 8.28 16.67 -9.20
CA VAL A 163 7.93 17.50 -8.03
C VAL A 163 6.45 17.39 -7.73
N GLU A 164 5.60 17.45 -8.79
CA GLU A 164 4.16 17.23 -8.65
C GLU A 164 3.90 15.85 -8.05
N ALA A 165 4.47 14.78 -8.62
CA ALA A 165 4.30 13.42 -8.11
C ALA A 165 4.71 13.32 -6.63
N LYS A 166 5.83 13.91 -6.21
CA LYS A 166 6.26 13.93 -4.80
C LYS A 166 5.17 14.49 -3.88
N TYR A 167 4.56 15.62 -4.25
CA TYR A 167 3.48 16.22 -3.48
C TYR A 167 2.26 15.29 -3.40
N PHE A 168 1.77 14.81 -4.55
CA PHE A 168 0.55 14.01 -4.59
C PHE A 168 0.67 12.66 -3.89
N PHE A 169 1.81 11.99 -4.02
CA PHE A 169 2.02 10.68 -3.42
C PHE A 169 2.25 10.74 -1.90
N ASN A 170 2.79 11.85 -1.39
CA ASN A 170 3.14 11.97 0.04
C ASN A 170 2.13 12.77 0.85
N GLU A 171 1.57 13.85 0.27
CA GLU A 171 0.77 14.82 1.04
C GLU A 171 -0.75 14.68 0.84
N VAL A 172 -1.17 14.33 -0.40
CA VAL A 172 -2.59 14.24 -0.73
C VAL A 172 -3.21 13.00 -0.07
N THR A 173 -4.42 13.17 0.49
CA THR A 173 -5.15 12.06 1.11
C THR A 173 -5.99 11.31 0.09
N TYR A 174 -6.02 9.99 0.20
CA TYR A 174 -6.96 9.15 -0.54
C TYR A 174 -8.38 9.36 0.01
N LYS A 175 -9.38 9.39 -0.87
CA LYS A 175 -10.77 9.72 -0.51
C LYS A 175 -11.61 8.43 -0.35
N ASP A 176 -11.10 7.46 0.42
CA ASP A 176 -11.71 6.14 0.60
C ASP A 176 -13.13 6.20 1.20
N ASN A 177 -13.44 7.27 1.94
CA ASN A 177 -14.77 7.53 2.49
C ASN A 177 -15.78 8.05 1.46
N LEU A 178 -15.32 8.57 0.31
CA LEU A 178 -16.16 9.12 -0.74
C LEU A 178 -16.33 8.19 -1.94
N VAL A 179 -15.41 7.25 -2.12
CA VAL A 179 -15.34 6.38 -3.30
C VAL A 179 -15.54 4.94 -2.89
N ASP A 180 -16.64 4.33 -3.33
CA ASP A 180 -16.80 2.89 -3.21
C ASP A 180 -15.84 2.18 -4.19
N LYS A 181 -14.70 1.74 -3.66
CA LYS A 181 -13.65 1.06 -4.42
C LYS A 181 -14.06 -0.30 -4.98
N MET A 182 -15.13 -0.90 -4.45
CA MET A 182 -15.68 -2.18 -4.91
C MET A 182 -16.71 -2.04 -6.04
N ALA A 183 -17.19 -0.84 -6.32
CA ALA A 183 -18.25 -0.63 -7.29
C ALA A 183 -17.86 -0.94 -8.75
N ASN A 184 -16.64 -0.62 -9.14
CA ASN A 184 -16.14 -0.87 -10.51
C ASN A 184 -14.61 -0.67 -10.61
N PRO A 185 -13.96 -1.13 -11.71
CA PRO A 185 -12.51 -1.00 -11.91
C PRO A 185 -11.99 0.45 -11.89
N LYS A 186 -12.75 1.42 -12.37
CA LYS A 186 -12.36 2.85 -12.31
C LYS A 186 -12.22 3.31 -10.85
N ASN A 187 -13.21 3.00 -10.03
CA ASN A 187 -13.26 3.44 -8.64
C ASN A 187 -12.16 2.79 -7.80
N SER A 188 -11.84 1.51 -8.07
CA SER A 188 -10.76 0.82 -7.34
C SER A 188 -9.42 1.54 -7.43
N GLN A 189 -9.18 2.30 -8.50
CA GLN A 189 -7.91 2.99 -8.71
C GLN A 189 -7.77 4.30 -7.92
N PHE A 190 -8.84 4.81 -7.32
CA PHE A 190 -8.74 5.91 -6.38
C PHE A 190 -8.31 5.47 -4.97
N ALA A 191 -8.34 4.15 -4.69
CA ALA A 191 -7.80 3.60 -3.46
C ALA A 191 -6.26 3.58 -3.49
N GLN A 192 -5.63 3.83 -2.34
CA GLN A 192 -4.19 3.74 -2.20
C GLN A 192 -3.70 2.32 -2.52
N PRO A 193 -2.78 2.12 -3.47
CA PRO A 193 -2.11 0.84 -3.62
C PRO A 193 -1.18 0.61 -2.43
N LEU A 194 -1.34 -0.52 -1.74
CA LEU A 194 -0.45 -0.93 -0.66
C LEU A 194 0.60 -1.95 -1.15
N PHE A 195 0.86 -1.92 -2.43
CA PHE A 195 1.96 -2.56 -3.14
C PHE A 195 2.42 -1.62 -4.25
N GLU A 196 3.65 -1.11 -4.15
CA GLU A 196 4.14 -0.05 -5.01
C GLU A 196 5.64 -0.13 -5.28
N PHE A 197 6.07 0.38 -6.43
CA PHE A 197 7.47 0.55 -6.81
C PHE A 197 8.31 -0.72 -6.69
N SER A 198 7.70 -1.88 -6.95
CA SER A 198 8.37 -3.18 -6.83
C SER A 198 9.54 -3.32 -7.82
N GLY A 199 10.48 -4.22 -7.50
CA GLY A 199 11.57 -4.61 -8.39
C GLY A 199 11.14 -5.58 -9.51
N ALA A 200 9.85 -5.73 -9.78
CA ALA A 200 9.35 -6.56 -10.89
C ALA A 200 9.76 -6.03 -12.26
N CYS A 201 9.73 -6.88 -13.27
CA CYS A 201 10.07 -6.54 -14.65
C CYS A 201 9.21 -5.38 -15.19
N GLY A 202 9.77 -4.58 -16.08
CA GLY A 202 8.99 -3.60 -16.85
C GLY A 202 7.89 -4.32 -17.65
N GLY A 203 6.61 -3.91 -17.43
CA GLY A 203 5.46 -4.57 -18.07
C GLY A 203 5.06 -5.90 -17.44
N CYS A 204 5.46 -6.20 -16.20
CA CYS A 204 5.04 -7.41 -15.48
C CYS A 204 3.52 -7.60 -15.55
N GLY A 205 3.06 -8.81 -15.93
CA GLY A 205 1.64 -9.14 -16.03
C GLY A 205 1.01 -9.57 -14.71
N GLU A 206 1.81 -9.84 -13.68
CA GLU A 206 1.35 -10.31 -12.37
C GLU A 206 1.08 -9.17 -11.39
N THR A 207 2.00 -8.22 -11.27
CA THR A 207 1.95 -7.17 -10.25
C THR A 207 0.74 -6.23 -10.31
N PRO A 208 0.06 -5.98 -11.45
CA PRO A 208 -1.22 -5.28 -11.47
C PRO A 208 -2.32 -5.97 -10.64
N TYR A 209 -2.33 -7.32 -10.60
CA TYR A 209 -3.29 -8.08 -9.78
C TYR A 209 -2.97 -7.96 -8.28
N VAL A 210 -1.68 -8.07 -7.93
CA VAL A 210 -1.22 -7.87 -6.54
C VAL A 210 -1.57 -6.45 -6.08
N LYS A 211 -1.29 -5.44 -6.90
CA LYS A 211 -1.67 -4.05 -6.63
C LYS A 211 -3.16 -3.91 -6.40
N LEU A 212 -4.00 -4.45 -7.29
CA LEU A 212 -5.46 -4.38 -7.14
C LEU A 212 -5.94 -5.08 -5.87
N ALA A 213 -5.43 -6.27 -5.57
CA ALA A 213 -5.75 -6.97 -4.33
C ALA A 213 -5.41 -6.11 -3.10
N THR A 214 -4.26 -5.44 -3.09
CA THR A 214 -3.88 -4.55 -2.00
C THR A 214 -4.70 -3.26 -1.94
N GLN A 215 -5.16 -2.73 -3.06
CA GLN A 215 -6.09 -1.58 -3.07
C GLN A 215 -7.44 -1.94 -2.44
N LEU A 216 -7.93 -3.15 -2.68
CA LEU A 216 -9.23 -3.60 -2.20
C LEU A 216 -9.20 -4.10 -0.74
N PHE A 217 -8.15 -4.81 -0.35
CA PHE A 217 -8.09 -5.58 0.91
C PHE A 217 -6.83 -5.33 1.72
N GLY A 218 -5.86 -4.55 1.23
CA GLY A 218 -4.51 -4.48 1.78
C GLY A 218 -4.41 -4.03 3.24
N ASP A 219 -5.33 -3.20 3.71
CA ASP A 219 -5.38 -2.70 5.10
C ASP A 219 -5.67 -3.80 6.16
N HIS A 220 -6.11 -4.98 5.72
CA HIS A 220 -6.38 -6.14 6.59
C HIS A 220 -5.94 -7.47 5.96
N MET A 221 -4.98 -7.43 5.02
CA MET A 221 -4.50 -8.59 4.26
C MET A 221 -3.35 -9.30 4.97
N VAL A 222 -3.38 -10.63 4.95
CA VAL A 222 -2.24 -11.49 5.31
C VAL A 222 -1.94 -12.39 4.12
N ILE A 223 -0.68 -12.44 3.71
CA ILE A 223 -0.22 -13.11 2.50
C ILE A 223 0.74 -14.23 2.87
N ALA A 224 0.37 -15.46 2.52
CA ALA A 224 1.26 -16.61 2.44
C ALA A 224 1.79 -16.69 1.00
N ASN A 225 3.08 -16.45 0.80
CA ASN A 225 3.69 -16.40 -0.52
C ASN A 225 4.53 -17.63 -0.80
N ALA A 226 4.49 -18.14 -2.03
CA ALA A 226 5.39 -19.19 -2.51
C ALA A 226 6.67 -18.60 -3.10
N THR A 227 7.75 -19.36 -3.07
CA THR A 227 9.00 -18.98 -3.74
C THR A 227 8.81 -18.92 -5.26
N GLY A 228 9.10 -17.76 -5.83
CA GLY A 228 8.98 -17.46 -7.26
C GLY A 228 9.24 -15.97 -7.51
N CYS A 229 8.71 -15.41 -8.59
CA CYS A 229 8.83 -13.98 -8.86
C CYS A 229 8.24 -13.12 -7.72
N SER A 230 7.11 -13.53 -7.16
CA SER A 230 6.44 -12.82 -6.09
C SER A 230 7.24 -12.77 -4.79
N SER A 231 8.09 -13.77 -4.50
CA SER A 231 9.03 -13.72 -3.39
C SER A 231 10.21 -12.79 -3.67
N ILE A 232 10.68 -12.75 -4.91
CA ILE A 232 11.83 -11.92 -5.29
C ILE A 232 11.46 -10.44 -5.21
N TYR A 233 10.41 -9.99 -5.89
CA TYR A 233 10.01 -8.58 -5.83
C TYR A 233 9.32 -8.21 -4.51
N GLY A 234 8.76 -9.17 -3.77
CA GLY A 234 8.03 -8.91 -2.53
C GLY A 234 8.90 -8.83 -1.27
N GLY A 235 10.01 -9.58 -1.20
CA GLY A 235 10.81 -9.69 0.01
C GLY A 235 12.30 -9.97 -0.15
N SER A 236 12.77 -10.40 -1.33
CA SER A 236 14.21 -10.75 -1.52
C SER A 236 15.06 -9.55 -1.95
N PHE A 237 14.46 -8.48 -2.46
CA PHE A 237 15.16 -7.22 -2.70
C PHE A 237 15.42 -6.50 -1.37
N PRO A 238 16.43 -5.61 -1.33
CA PRO A 238 16.69 -4.80 -0.15
C PRO A 238 15.57 -3.78 0.16
N ALA A 239 14.58 -3.68 -0.73
CA ALA A 239 13.42 -2.82 -0.61
C ALA A 239 12.12 -3.61 -0.64
N THR A 240 11.18 -3.25 0.22
CA THR A 240 9.86 -3.87 0.36
C THR A 240 8.81 -3.02 -0.35
N PRO A 241 8.10 -3.56 -1.37
CA PRO A 241 7.05 -2.85 -2.09
C PRO A 241 5.72 -2.82 -1.35
N TYR A 242 5.47 -3.75 -0.44
CA TYR A 242 4.30 -3.71 0.44
C TYR A 242 4.43 -2.54 1.40
N THR A 243 3.37 -1.73 1.52
CA THR A 243 3.36 -0.50 2.32
C THR A 243 2.11 -0.40 3.16
N SER A 244 2.03 0.63 4.00
CA SER A 244 0.88 0.90 4.86
C SER A 244 0.16 2.18 4.42
N ASN A 245 -1.11 2.28 4.77
CA ASN A 245 -1.86 3.53 4.66
C ASN A 245 -1.46 4.52 5.78
N LYS A 246 -2.09 5.70 5.80
CA LYS A 246 -1.77 6.75 6.80
C LYS A 246 -2.12 6.35 8.24
N GLU A 247 -3.03 5.40 8.41
CA GLU A 247 -3.41 4.82 9.71
C GLU A 247 -2.43 3.73 10.18
N GLY A 248 -1.40 3.41 9.37
CA GLY A 248 -0.40 2.39 9.68
C GLY A 248 -0.84 0.95 9.36
N HIS A 249 -1.93 0.78 8.63
CA HIS A 249 -2.45 -0.54 8.25
C HIS A 249 -1.98 -0.92 6.85
N GLY A 250 -1.51 -2.16 6.70
CA GLY A 250 -1.04 -2.70 5.42
C GLY A 250 -0.93 -4.21 5.44
N PRO A 251 -0.57 -4.83 4.28
CA PRO A 251 -0.41 -6.26 4.19
C PRO A 251 0.70 -6.77 5.11
N ALA A 252 0.41 -7.90 5.80
CA ALA A 252 1.44 -8.73 6.41
C ALA A 252 1.82 -9.82 5.39
N TRP A 253 3.11 -9.98 5.14
CA TRP A 253 3.61 -10.89 4.11
C TRP A 253 4.65 -11.83 4.69
N ALA A 254 4.49 -13.12 4.41
CA ALA A 254 5.47 -14.14 4.76
C ALA A 254 5.63 -15.13 3.61
N ASN A 255 6.86 -15.62 3.43
CA ASN A 255 7.21 -16.52 2.33
C ASN A 255 7.50 -17.92 2.85
N SER A 256 7.08 -18.91 2.07
CA SER A 256 7.43 -20.31 2.24
C SER A 256 8.03 -20.88 0.95
N LEU A 257 8.36 -22.17 0.93
CA LEU A 257 8.78 -22.85 -0.28
C LEU A 257 7.57 -23.02 -1.23
N PHE A 258 7.86 -23.20 -2.51
CA PHE A 258 6.82 -23.45 -3.50
C PHE A 258 6.05 -24.75 -3.19
N GLU A 259 6.77 -25.77 -2.70
CA GLU A 259 6.25 -27.10 -2.43
C GLU A 259 5.28 -27.18 -1.25
N ASP A 260 5.37 -26.27 -0.28
CA ASP A 260 4.60 -26.30 0.97
C ASP A 260 3.69 -25.09 1.17
N ASN A 261 3.55 -24.21 0.15
CA ASN A 261 2.83 -22.96 0.30
C ASN A 261 1.32 -23.14 0.60
N ALA A 262 0.72 -24.20 0.07
CA ALA A 262 -0.68 -24.51 0.34
C ALA A 262 -0.90 -24.86 1.83
N GLU A 263 -0.03 -25.70 2.38
CA GLU A 263 -0.03 -26.10 3.78
C GLU A 263 0.30 -24.93 4.71
N PHE A 264 1.28 -24.11 4.32
CA PHE A 264 1.65 -22.89 5.04
C PHE A 264 0.47 -21.91 5.13
N GLY A 265 -0.18 -21.60 4.00
CA GLY A 265 -1.36 -20.73 3.96
C GLY A 265 -2.54 -21.31 4.72
N PHE A 266 -2.78 -22.62 4.61
CA PHE A 266 -3.80 -23.32 5.40
C PHE A 266 -3.50 -23.24 6.90
N GLY A 267 -2.25 -23.46 7.30
CA GLY A 267 -1.81 -23.34 8.68
C GLY A 267 -2.05 -21.94 9.27
N MET A 268 -1.77 -20.89 8.50
CA MET A 268 -2.05 -19.49 8.90
C MET A 268 -3.55 -19.26 9.13
N VAL A 269 -4.42 -19.78 8.24
CA VAL A 269 -5.88 -19.68 8.39
C VAL A 269 -6.35 -20.44 9.62
N ALA A 270 -5.89 -21.68 9.79
CA ALA A 270 -6.25 -22.53 10.91
C ALA A 270 -5.85 -21.92 12.25
N ALA A 271 -4.60 -21.42 12.36
CA ALA A 271 -4.10 -20.75 13.55
C ALA A 271 -4.90 -19.48 13.87
N SER A 272 -5.11 -18.62 12.87
CA SER A 272 -5.91 -17.40 13.06
C SER A 272 -7.34 -17.70 13.50
N SER A 273 -7.95 -18.74 12.94
CA SER A 273 -9.31 -19.16 13.33
C SER A 273 -9.35 -19.67 14.76
N ALA A 274 -8.41 -20.55 15.15
CA ALA A 274 -8.33 -21.11 16.50
C ALA A 274 -8.11 -20.01 17.56
N LEU A 275 -7.22 -19.04 17.31
CA LEU A 275 -6.98 -17.94 18.23
C LEU A 275 -8.22 -17.03 18.36
N ARG A 276 -8.95 -16.81 17.28
CA ARG A 276 -10.21 -16.06 17.32
C ARG A 276 -11.34 -16.82 18.02
N ASP A 277 -11.34 -18.15 17.94
CA ASP A 277 -12.28 -18.97 18.72
C ASP A 277 -11.96 -18.90 20.22
N GLN A 278 -10.67 -18.89 20.61
CA GLN A 278 -10.27 -18.64 21.99
C GLN A 278 -10.71 -17.26 22.49
N ILE A 279 -10.56 -16.19 21.68
CA ILE A 279 -11.07 -14.87 22.02
C ILE A 279 -12.58 -14.92 22.25
N ALA A 280 -13.34 -15.58 21.39
CA ALA A 280 -14.79 -15.72 21.54
C ALA A 280 -15.15 -16.40 22.88
N THR A 281 -14.51 -17.53 23.19
CA THR A 281 -14.71 -18.24 24.47
C THR A 281 -14.41 -17.30 25.65
N HIS A 282 -13.28 -16.61 25.65
CA HIS A 282 -12.95 -15.67 26.72
C HIS A 282 -13.92 -14.50 26.83
N MET A 283 -14.48 -14.00 25.73
CA MET A 283 -15.53 -12.97 25.77
C MET A 283 -16.82 -13.48 26.38
N GLU A 284 -17.26 -14.68 25.98
CA GLU A 284 -18.46 -15.34 26.53
C GLU A 284 -18.32 -15.56 28.03
N GLU A 285 -17.20 -16.16 28.48
CA GLU A 285 -16.90 -16.39 29.91
C GLU A 285 -16.78 -15.07 30.70
N ALA A 286 -16.16 -14.02 30.09
CA ALA A 286 -16.05 -12.72 30.73
C ALA A 286 -17.40 -12.02 30.93
N LEU A 287 -18.36 -12.22 30.02
CA LEU A 287 -19.72 -11.68 30.18
C LEU A 287 -20.46 -12.27 31.41
N GLU A 288 -20.16 -13.53 31.76
CA GLU A 288 -20.77 -14.22 32.87
C GLU A 288 -20.00 -14.03 34.19
N GLU A 289 -18.67 -14.11 34.16
CA GLU A 289 -17.81 -14.24 35.33
C GLU A 289 -17.11 -12.97 35.79
N CYS A 290 -16.96 -11.97 34.88
CA CYS A 290 -16.19 -10.77 35.18
C CYS A 290 -17.06 -9.56 35.52
N GLU A 291 -16.64 -8.84 36.56
CA GLU A 291 -17.11 -7.45 36.80
C GLU A 291 -16.32 -6.47 35.95
N VAL A 292 -16.71 -6.31 34.68
CA VAL A 292 -16.18 -5.29 33.76
C VAL A 292 -17.24 -4.24 33.45
N GLU A 293 -16.79 -3.08 33.03
CA GLU A 293 -17.68 -1.96 32.70
C GLU A 293 -18.71 -2.33 31.61
N SER A 294 -19.88 -1.74 31.68
CA SER A 294 -20.98 -1.99 30.73
C SER A 294 -20.52 -1.80 29.27
N ARG A 295 -19.64 -0.83 29.01
CA ARG A 295 -19.14 -0.58 27.66
C ARG A 295 -18.28 -1.74 27.14
N ILE A 296 -17.44 -2.35 27.97
CA ILE A 296 -16.65 -3.53 27.59
C ILE A 296 -17.60 -4.71 27.27
N LYS A 297 -18.63 -4.93 28.07
CA LYS A 297 -19.61 -5.98 27.81
C LYS A 297 -20.36 -5.77 26.49
N GLU A 298 -20.73 -4.53 26.19
CA GLU A 298 -21.34 -4.17 24.92
C GLU A 298 -20.40 -4.44 23.73
N LEU A 299 -19.13 -4.06 23.84
CA LEU A 299 -18.12 -4.30 22.79
C LEU A 299 -17.85 -5.79 22.57
N PHE A 300 -17.84 -6.62 23.65
CA PHE A 300 -17.75 -8.06 23.51
C PHE A 300 -18.92 -8.62 22.71
N GLN A 301 -20.15 -8.21 23.04
CA GLN A 301 -21.34 -8.68 22.32
C GLN A 301 -21.32 -8.25 20.85
N ILE A 302 -20.98 -6.98 20.56
CA ILE A 302 -20.83 -6.49 19.17
C ILE A 302 -19.82 -7.32 18.40
N TRP A 303 -18.67 -7.63 19.01
CA TRP A 303 -17.64 -8.45 18.37
C TRP A 303 -18.11 -9.88 18.11
N LEU A 304 -18.75 -10.54 19.09
CA LEU A 304 -19.27 -11.89 18.96
C LEU A 304 -20.29 -12.00 17.82
N ASP A 305 -21.21 -11.04 17.73
CA ASP A 305 -22.26 -11.01 16.72
C ASP A 305 -21.71 -10.73 15.30
N ASN A 306 -20.57 -10.03 15.21
CA ASN A 306 -20.00 -9.54 13.95
C ASN A 306 -18.55 -10.01 13.72
N ARG A 307 -18.13 -11.10 14.36
CA ARG A 307 -16.72 -11.56 14.35
C ARG A 307 -16.12 -11.78 12.95
N ASN A 308 -16.94 -11.93 11.92
CA ASN A 308 -16.50 -12.12 10.54
C ASN A 308 -16.54 -10.83 9.69
N ASP A 309 -17.00 -9.72 10.24
CA ASP A 309 -16.98 -8.42 9.59
C ASP A 309 -15.68 -7.68 9.95
N TYR A 310 -14.87 -7.39 8.92
CA TYR A 310 -13.61 -6.66 9.09
C TYR A 310 -13.80 -5.28 9.70
N LYS A 311 -14.78 -4.49 9.20
CA LYS A 311 -14.97 -3.10 9.62
C LYS A 311 -15.42 -3.04 11.08
N VAL A 312 -16.44 -3.81 11.43
CA VAL A 312 -16.96 -3.88 12.80
C VAL A 312 -15.88 -4.36 13.76
N THR A 313 -15.16 -5.44 13.41
CA THR A 313 -14.10 -5.96 14.29
C THR A 313 -12.92 -4.99 14.43
N ARG A 314 -12.65 -4.14 13.45
CA ARG A 314 -11.64 -3.07 13.53
C ARG A 314 -12.09 -1.98 14.51
N GLU A 315 -13.29 -1.45 14.32
CA GLU A 315 -13.86 -0.42 15.20
C GLU A 315 -13.91 -0.90 16.66
N VAL A 316 -14.36 -2.15 16.87
CA VAL A 316 -14.37 -2.75 18.21
C VAL A 316 -12.96 -2.88 18.78
N ALA A 317 -11.98 -3.36 18.00
CA ALA A 317 -10.62 -3.53 18.48
C ALA A 317 -9.96 -2.20 18.87
N ASP A 318 -10.16 -1.15 18.06
CA ASP A 318 -9.60 0.18 18.32
C ASP A 318 -10.12 0.78 19.63
N GLU A 319 -11.38 0.52 19.99
CA GLU A 319 -11.96 0.98 21.26
C GLU A 319 -11.66 0.01 22.43
N LEU A 320 -11.74 -1.28 22.20
CA LEU A 320 -11.64 -2.31 23.23
C LEU A 320 -10.23 -2.48 23.80
N VAL A 321 -9.21 -2.50 22.93
CA VAL A 321 -7.81 -2.78 23.34
C VAL A 321 -7.32 -1.80 24.43
N PRO A 322 -7.50 -0.48 24.31
CA PRO A 322 -7.14 0.44 25.39
C PRO A 322 -7.89 0.18 26.70
N LEU A 323 -9.17 -0.23 26.63
CA LEU A 323 -9.99 -0.48 27.83
C LEU A 323 -9.58 -1.76 28.57
N LEU A 324 -9.00 -2.75 27.87
CA LEU A 324 -8.58 -4.02 28.46
C LEU A 324 -7.21 -3.98 29.13
N LYS A 325 -6.37 -3.00 28.79
CA LYS A 325 -4.95 -2.95 29.13
C LYS A 325 -4.64 -3.22 30.62
N ASP A 326 -5.46 -2.66 31.52
CA ASP A 326 -5.21 -2.69 32.97
C ASP A 326 -6.28 -3.47 33.74
N LYS A 327 -7.02 -4.36 33.06
CA LYS A 327 -8.08 -5.15 33.70
C LYS A 327 -7.51 -6.36 34.44
N GLU A 328 -8.02 -6.60 35.65
CA GLU A 328 -7.57 -7.70 36.50
C GLU A 328 -8.23 -9.05 36.21
N CYS A 329 -9.40 -9.07 35.56
CA CYS A 329 -10.09 -10.30 35.17
C CYS A 329 -9.21 -11.16 34.25
N ALA A 330 -9.11 -12.46 34.54
CA ALA A 330 -8.27 -13.39 33.76
C ALA A 330 -8.65 -13.47 32.28
N HIS A 331 -9.95 -13.46 31.98
CA HIS A 331 -10.46 -13.49 30.61
C HIS A 331 -10.12 -12.19 29.86
N ALA A 332 -10.27 -11.04 30.52
CA ALA A 332 -9.89 -9.74 29.93
C ALA A 332 -8.40 -9.67 29.61
N LYS A 333 -7.53 -10.21 30.49
CA LYS A 333 -6.09 -10.34 30.24
C LYS A 333 -5.80 -11.23 29.03
N ALA A 334 -6.44 -12.40 28.96
CA ALA A 334 -6.27 -13.33 27.83
C ALA A 334 -6.71 -12.70 26.50
N ILE A 335 -7.83 -11.97 26.47
CA ILE A 335 -8.26 -11.23 25.27
C ILE A 335 -7.24 -10.16 24.91
N TYR A 336 -6.69 -9.42 25.89
CA TYR A 336 -5.65 -8.42 25.65
C TYR A 336 -4.36 -9.02 25.10
N GLU A 337 -3.95 -10.20 25.57
CA GLU A 337 -2.80 -10.92 25.01
C GLU A 337 -3.01 -11.34 23.56
N LEU A 338 -4.24 -11.72 23.21
CA LEU A 338 -4.64 -12.12 21.85
C LEU A 338 -5.12 -10.93 20.97
N ARG A 339 -4.95 -9.69 21.41
CA ARG A 339 -5.49 -8.46 20.76
C ARG A 339 -5.18 -8.34 19.27
N ASP A 340 -4.04 -8.86 18.82
CA ASP A 340 -3.62 -8.79 17.41
C ASP A 340 -4.52 -9.64 16.48
N HIS A 341 -5.35 -10.52 17.07
CA HIS A 341 -6.31 -11.37 16.38
C HIS A 341 -7.77 -10.90 16.49
N LEU A 342 -8.04 -9.77 17.18
CA LEU A 342 -9.39 -9.20 17.27
C LEU A 342 -9.93 -8.81 15.89
N VAL A 343 -9.12 -8.17 15.06
CA VAL A 343 -9.53 -7.74 13.72
C VAL A 343 -9.62 -8.94 12.77
N LYS A 344 -10.75 -9.06 12.05
CA LYS A 344 -10.89 -10.05 10.98
C LYS A 344 -9.97 -9.69 9.81
N ARG A 345 -9.00 -10.57 9.53
CA ARG A 345 -8.08 -10.41 8.40
C ARG A 345 -8.46 -11.29 7.22
N SER A 346 -8.23 -10.82 6.01
CA SER A 346 -8.33 -11.64 4.80
C SER A 346 -7.02 -12.40 4.59
N GLN A 347 -7.12 -13.70 4.36
CA GLN A 347 -5.98 -14.59 4.16
C GLN A 347 -5.82 -14.90 2.66
N TRP A 348 -4.62 -14.73 2.14
CA TRP A 348 -4.30 -14.88 0.73
C TRP A 348 -3.11 -15.81 0.52
N ILE A 349 -3.17 -16.61 -0.53
CA ILE A 349 -2.05 -17.44 -0.99
C ILE A 349 -1.62 -16.89 -2.34
N PHE A 350 -0.36 -16.46 -2.44
CA PHE A 350 0.26 -16.03 -3.69
C PHE A 350 1.31 -17.06 -4.12
N GLY A 351 1.20 -17.54 -5.35
CA GLY A 351 2.15 -18.44 -5.97
C GLY A 351 2.50 -17.92 -7.35
N GLY A 352 3.73 -17.37 -7.51
CA GLY A 352 4.14 -16.79 -8.77
C GLY A 352 5.63 -16.89 -9.03
#